data_70b5099a6f7198258e5f5322d2c92892
#
_entry.id   70b5099a6f7198258e5f5322d2c92892
#
_cell.length_a   1.000
_cell.length_b   1.000
_cell.length_c   1.000
_cell.angle_alpha   90.00
_cell.angle_beta   90.00
_cell.angle_gamma   90.00
#
_symmetry.space_group_name_H-M   'P 1'
#
loop_
_entity.id
_entity.type
_entity.pdbx_description
1 polymer ?
#
loop_
_entity_poly.entity_id
_entity_poly.type
_entity_poly.pdbx_seq_one_letter_code
_entity_poly.pdbx_strand_id
1 'polypeptide(L)'
;MPWEKDHHRLDRRRLKRVTVSPEEIGLCGCWQVLAVRRERVELGRKAKPPSDEIGYYATSLGAEQLSDAELIQAIRDHWSAIENGAHYRRDVSFGEDASGVSKRGAAQVLAALRNLALGAYELACERGQTTAPSAKSRGRQMTFATALAVLTR
;
A
#
# COMPACT_ATOMS: atom_id res chain seq x y z
N MET A 1 20.67 8.77 5.07
CA MET A 1 20.77 8.04 3.78
C MET A 1 21.18 8.97 2.67
N PRO A 2 21.85 8.50 1.60
CA PRO A 2 22.18 9.32 0.43
C PRO A 2 20.92 9.80 -0.30
N TRP A 3 21.10 10.70 -1.26
CA TRP A 3 20.05 11.08 -2.19
C TRP A 3 19.76 9.94 -3.18
N GLU A 4 18.51 9.59 -3.33
CA GLU A 4 18.02 8.61 -4.31
C GLU A 4 17.46 9.39 -5.51
N LYS A 5 17.88 9.02 -6.72
CA LYS A 5 17.36 9.60 -7.96
C LYS A 5 16.26 8.69 -8.51
N ASP A 6 15.07 9.26 -8.69
CA ASP A 6 13.92 8.58 -9.30
C ASP A 6 13.33 9.47 -10.39
N HIS A 7 13.42 9.03 -11.65
CA HIS A 7 13.00 9.79 -12.83
C HIS A 7 13.56 11.25 -12.83
N HIS A 8 12.69 12.23 -12.57
CA HIS A 8 13.03 13.66 -12.58
C HIS A 8 13.06 14.26 -11.17
N ARG A 9 13.35 13.49 -10.14
CA ARG A 9 13.40 13.96 -8.76
C ARG A 9 14.55 13.33 -7.98
N LEU A 10 14.97 14.02 -6.94
CA LEU A 10 15.86 13.54 -5.90
C LEU A 10 15.07 13.43 -4.61
N ASP A 11 15.06 12.28 -4.00
CA ASP A 11 14.46 12.03 -2.69
C ASP A 11 15.57 11.67 -1.68
N ARG A 12 15.49 12.21 -0.47
CA ARG A 12 16.29 11.77 0.67
C ARG A 12 15.40 11.53 1.87
N ARG A 13 15.60 10.41 2.55
CA ARG A 13 14.89 10.07 3.78
C ARG A 13 15.85 9.92 4.92
N ARG A 14 15.46 10.44 6.09
CA ARG A 14 16.18 10.27 7.35
C ARG A 14 15.20 9.76 8.39
N LEU A 15 15.57 8.68 9.06
CA LEU A 15 14.81 8.08 10.15
C LEU A 15 15.41 8.52 11.49
N LYS A 16 14.52 8.88 12.41
CA LYS A 16 14.80 8.88 13.85
C LYS A 16 13.82 7.90 14.49
N ARG A 17 14.28 7.10 15.41
CA ARG A 17 13.46 6.13 16.15
C ARG A 17 13.69 6.26 17.65
N VAL A 18 12.64 6.03 18.41
CA VAL A 18 12.67 5.99 19.87
C VAL A 18 11.91 4.74 20.30
N THR A 19 12.55 3.94 21.15
CA THR A 19 11.91 2.83 21.83
C THR A 19 11.00 3.40 22.93
N VAL A 20 9.79 2.89 23.00
CA VAL A 20 8.76 3.31 23.95
C VAL A 20 8.10 2.08 24.56
N SER A 21 7.42 2.23 25.69
CA SER A 21 6.51 1.21 26.18
C SER A 21 5.07 1.53 25.76
N PRO A 22 4.23 0.49 25.55
CA PRO A 22 2.80 0.70 25.25
C PRO A 22 2.09 1.53 26.31
N GLU A 23 2.51 1.41 27.56
CA GLU A 23 1.93 2.13 28.71
C GLU A 23 2.27 3.62 28.68
N GLU A 24 3.51 3.99 28.29
CA GLU A 24 3.94 5.40 28.23
C GLU A 24 3.16 6.22 27.20
N ILE A 25 2.81 5.60 26.08
CA ILE A 25 2.14 6.30 24.98
C ILE A 25 0.67 5.95 24.82
N GLY A 26 0.15 5.03 25.65
CA GLY A 26 -1.27 4.61 25.61
C GLY A 26 -1.66 3.87 24.32
N LEU A 27 -0.70 3.31 23.58
CA LEU A 27 -0.95 2.57 22.33
C LEU A 27 -0.50 1.12 22.48
N CYS A 28 -1.48 0.23 22.65
CA CYS A 28 -1.23 -1.20 22.84
C CYS A 28 -0.37 -1.79 21.70
N GLY A 29 0.67 -2.52 22.08
CA GLY A 29 1.58 -3.19 21.14
C GLY A 29 2.56 -2.25 20.41
N CYS A 30 2.65 -0.98 20.76
CA CYS A 30 3.65 -0.09 20.19
C CYS A 30 4.96 -0.17 20.97
N TRP A 31 6.04 -0.56 20.29
CA TRP A 31 7.38 -0.67 20.86
C TRP A 31 8.35 0.39 20.35
N GLN A 32 8.05 1.03 19.22
CA GLN A 32 8.84 2.14 18.72
C GLN A 32 7.94 3.20 18.09
N VAL A 33 8.35 4.46 18.26
CA VAL A 33 7.86 5.60 17.50
C VAL A 33 8.95 6.05 16.54
N LEU A 34 8.57 6.28 15.29
CA LEU A 34 9.47 6.63 14.20
C LEU A 34 9.12 8.01 13.67
N ALA A 35 10.11 8.83 13.35
CA ALA A 35 9.97 10.07 12.60
C ALA A 35 10.78 9.96 11.30
N VAL A 36 10.11 9.99 10.16
CA VAL A 36 10.76 9.96 8.85
C VAL A 36 10.69 11.34 8.22
N ARG A 37 11.82 12.00 8.13
CA ARG A 37 11.97 13.25 7.36
C ARG A 37 12.22 12.89 5.90
N ARG A 38 11.40 13.43 5.01
CA ARG A 38 11.49 13.27 3.57
C ARG A 38 11.77 14.62 2.93
N GLU A 39 12.92 14.72 2.34
CA GLU A 39 13.35 15.85 1.53
C GLU A 39 13.24 15.48 0.05
N ARG A 40 12.57 16.30 -0.74
CA ARG A 40 12.37 16.06 -2.18
C ARG A 40 12.77 17.31 -2.97
N VAL A 41 13.51 17.09 -4.06
CA VAL A 41 13.87 18.11 -5.05
C VAL A 41 13.45 17.60 -6.42
N GLU A 42 12.56 18.32 -7.10
CA GLU A 42 12.21 18.03 -8.50
C GLU A 42 13.27 18.63 -9.43
N LEU A 43 13.55 17.92 -10.53
CA LEU A 43 14.52 18.33 -11.53
C LEU A 43 13.77 18.71 -12.82
N GLY A 44 14.15 19.86 -13.41
CA GLY A 44 13.59 20.27 -14.71
C GLY A 44 13.03 21.69 -14.73
N ARG A 45 12.61 22.14 -15.92
CA ARG A 45 12.13 23.53 -16.15
C ARG A 45 10.85 23.90 -15.41
N LYS A 46 10.03 22.93 -15.02
CA LYS A 46 8.77 23.11 -14.28
C LYS A 46 8.85 22.49 -12.89
N ALA A 47 10.06 22.38 -12.33
CA ALA A 47 10.27 21.81 -11.01
C ALA A 47 9.54 22.65 -9.95
N LYS A 48 8.84 21.95 -9.05
CA LYS A 48 8.24 22.59 -7.88
C LYS A 48 9.32 22.94 -6.86
N PRO A 49 9.06 23.89 -5.94
CA PRO A 49 9.95 24.15 -4.83
C PRO A 49 10.30 22.88 -4.07
N PRO A 50 11.51 22.76 -3.50
CA PRO A 50 11.87 21.66 -2.64
C PRO A 50 10.83 21.46 -1.52
N SER A 51 10.44 20.23 -1.27
CA SER A 51 9.59 19.90 -0.13
C SER A 51 10.38 19.20 0.98
N ASP A 52 9.99 19.47 2.22
CA ASP A 52 10.56 18.90 3.43
C ASP A 52 9.41 18.54 4.37
N GLU A 53 9.19 17.26 4.54
CA GLU A 53 8.04 16.72 5.26
C GLU A 53 8.51 15.74 6.34
N ILE A 54 7.83 15.72 7.49
CA ILE A 54 8.06 14.75 8.55
C ILE A 54 6.79 13.94 8.75
N GLY A 55 6.88 12.63 8.54
CA GLY A 55 5.85 11.66 8.89
C GLY A 55 6.19 10.95 10.19
N TYR A 56 5.18 10.74 11.03
CA TYR A 56 5.32 9.96 12.27
C TYR A 56 4.62 8.63 12.13
N TYR A 57 5.26 7.57 12.66
CA TYR A 57 4.79 6.19 12.56
C TYR A 57 4.96 5.50 13.90
N ALA A 58 4.08 4.55 14.19
CA ALA A 58 4.17 3.65 15.32
C ALA A 58 4.35 2.22 14.80
N THR A 59 5.15 1.40 15.47
CA THR A 59 5.36 0.02 15.10
C THR A 59 5.41 -0.89 16.33
N SER A 60 4.92 -2.13 16.14
CA SER A 60 5.03 -3.21 17.10
C SER A 60 6.38 -3.95 17.03
N LEU A 61 7.26 -3.56 16.12
CA LEU A 61 8.58 -4.17 15.99
C LEU A 61 9.52 -3.67 17.09
N GLY A 62 10.29 -4.58 17.69
CA GLY A 62 11.36 -4.24 18.61
C GLY A 62 12.56 -3.60 17.90
N ALA A 63 13.41 -2.89 18.66
CA ALA A 63 14.51 -2.10 18.10
C ALA A 63 15.54 -2.92 17.31
N GLU A 64 15.70 -4.21 17.68
CA GLU A 64 16.69 -5.10 17.09
C GLU A 64 16.17 -5.91 15.88
N GLN A 65 14.85 -5.81 15.57
CA GLN A 65 14.25 -6.65 14.54
C GLN A 65 14.52 -6.16 13.12
N LEU A 66 14.62 -4.86 12.91
CA LEU A 66 14.91 -4.26 11.61
C LEU A 66 15.92 -3.11 11.72
N SER A 67 16.77 -3.00 10.73
CA SER A 67 17.64 -1.85 10.51
C SER A 67 16.84 -0.61 10.09
N ASP A 68 17.46 0.56 10.16
CA ASP A 68 16.85 1.82 9.70
C ASP A 68 16.46 1.77 8.22
N ALA A 69 17.26 1.10 7.39
CA ALA A 69 16.98 0.95 5.97
C ALA A 69 15.76 0.07 5.72
N GLU A 70 15.65 -1.04 6.42
CA GLU A 70 14.50 -1.95 6.32
C GLU A 70 13.23 -1.31 6.86
N LEU A 71 13.29 -0.53 7.94
CA LEU A 71 12.14 0.23 8.45
C LEU A 71 11.65 1.27 7.43
N ILE A 72 12.57 2.02 6.80
CA ILE A 72 12.20 2.98 5.74
C ILE A 72 11.59 2.23 4.55
N GLN A 73 12.14 1.08 4.17
CA GLN A 73 11.59 0.27 3.09
C GLN A 73 10.20 -0.26 3.45
N ALA A 74 9.99 -0.79 4.65
CA ALA A 74 8.68 -1.26 5.12
C ALA A 74 7.61 -0.15 5.09
N ILE A 75 7.97 1.09 5.47
CA ILE A 75 7.07 2.24 5.37
C ILE A 75 6.72 2.54 3.90
N ARG A 76 7.69 2.48 2.99
CA ARG A 76 7.46 2.67 1.54
C ARG A 76 6.55 1.59 0.97
N ASP A 77 6.79 0.34 1.33
CA ASP A 77 6.04 -0.81 0.84
C ASP A 77 4.60 -0.79 1.36
N HIS A 78 4.39 -0.37 2.61
CA HIS A 78 3.06 -0.16 3.16
C HIS A 78 2.23 0.82 2.30
N TRP A 79 2.79 1.99 1.99
CA TRP A 79 2.12 2.97 1.13
C TRP A 79 1.94 2.46 -0.31
N SER A 80 2.94 1.78 -0.85
CA SER A 80 2.87 1.21 -2.19
C SER A 80 1.83 0.11 -2.30
N ALA A 81 1.79 -0.81 -1.35
CA ALA A 81 0.88 -1.95 -1.38
C ALA A 81 -0.56 -1.57 -1.06
N ILE A 82 -0.79 -0.69 -0.09
CA ILE A 82 -2.14 -0.36 0.38
C ILE A 82 -2.74 0.78 -0.45
N GLU A 83 -2.08 1.95 -0.49
CA GLU A 83 -2.66 3.12 -1.15
C GLU A 83 -2.60 3.02 -2.68
N ASN A 84 -1.43 2.76 -3.24
CA ASN A 84 -1.25 2.67 -4.70
C ASN A 84 -1.62 1.29 -5.24
N GLY A 85 -1.64 0.27 -4.40
CA GLY A 85 -2.04 -1.09 -4.77
C GLY A 85 -3.53 -1.33 -4.58
N ALA A 86 -3.94 -1.66 -3.35
CA ALA A 86 -5.30 -2.13 -3.07
C ALA A 86 -6.36 -1.03 -3.23
N HIS A 87 -6.15 0.16 -2.64
CA HIS A 87 -7.10 1.27 -2.71
C HIS A 87 -7.26 1.78 -4.13
N TYR A 88 -6.17 2.12 -4.80
CA TYR A 88 -6.20 2.57 -6.20
C TYR A 88 -6.91 1.56 -7.12
N ARG A 89 -6.65 0.26 -6.95
CA ARG A 89 -7.30 -0.77 -7.77
C ARG A 89 -8.79 -0.90 -7.47
N ARG A 90 -9.21 -0.73 -6.20
CA ARG A 90 -10.62 -0.72 -5.84
C ARG A 90 -11.35 0.46 -6.46
N ASP A 91 -10.76 1.65 -6.40
CA ASP A 91 -11.38 2.86 -6.93
C ASP A 91 -11.36 2.90 -8.46
N VAL A 92 -10.22 2.65 -9.08
CA VAL A 92 -10.08 2.74 -10.55
C VAL A 92 -10.63 1.50 -11.26
N SER A 93 -10.33 0.28 -10.76
CA SER A 93 -10.76 -0.94 -11.44
C SER A 93 -12.21 -1.30 -11.17
N PHE A 94 -12.69 -1.08 -9.96
CA PHE A 94 -14.04 -1.44 -9.53
C PHE A 94 -14.96 -0.25 -9.27
N GLY A 95 -14.46 0.98 -9.36
CA GLY A 95 -15.25 2.21 -9.18
C GLY A 95 -15.91 2.27 -7.81
N GLU A 96 -15.18 1.94 -6.73
CA GLU A 96 -15.76 1.85 -5.40
C GLU A 96 -16.35 3.19 -4.95
N ASP A 97 -15.61 4.28 -5.14
CA ASP A 97 -16.05 5.63 -4.79
C ASP A 97 -17.24 6.12 -5.63
N ALA A 98 -17.35 5.63 -6.85
CA ALA A 98 -18.48 5.92 -7.74
C ALA A 98 -19.71 5.05 -7.45
N SER A 99 -19.62 4.10 -6.50
CA SER A 99 -20.71 3.19 -6.19
C SER A 99 -21.79 3.90 -5.37
N GLY A 100 -22.99 4.06 -5.93
CA GLY A 100 -24.17 4.61 -5.25
C GLY A 100 -24.78 3.70 -4.17
N VAL A 101 -24.12 2.62 -3.77
CA VAL A 101 -24.62 1.68 -2.75
C VAL A 101 -24.44 2.26 -1.36
N SER A 102 -25.53 2.81 -0.82
CA SER A 102 -25.54 3.47 0.49
C SER A 102 -25.97 2.57 1.66
N LYS A 103 -26.61 1.43 1.38
CA LYS A 103 -27.02 0.49 2.44
C LYS A 103 -25.78 -0.14 3.08
N ARG A 104 -25.62 0.10 4.38
CA ARG A 104 -24.40 -0.28 5.16
C ARG A 104 -23.95 -1.73 4.94
N GLY A 105 -24.88 -2.71 5.04
CA GLY A 105 -24.55 -4.12 4.82
C GLY A 105 -24.13 -4.43 3.38
N ALA A 106 -24.80 -3.85 2.39
CA ALA A 106 -24.48 -4.08 0.98
C ALA A 106 -23.12 -3.47 0.59
N ALA A 107 -22.78 -2.29 1.11
CA ALA A 107 -21.48 -1.67 0.88
C ALA A 107 -20.35 -2.54 1.43
N GLN A 108 -20.50 -3.08 2.64
CA GLN A 108 -19.51 -3.99 3.25
C GLN A 108 -19.33 -5.28 2.44
N VAL A 109 -20.43 -5.89 2.00
CA VAL A 109 -20.39 -7.11 1.16
C VAL A 109 -19.69 -6.83 -0.17
N LEU A 110 -20.00 -5.70 -0.83
CA LEU A 110 -19.33 -5.32 -2.08
C LEU A 110 -17.84 -5.06 -1.87
N ALA A 111 -17.44 -4.42 -0.78
CA ALA A 111 -16.04 -4.20 -0.44
C ALA A 111 -15.32 -5.55 -0.23
N ALA A 112 -15.94 -6.50 0.48
CA ALA A 112 -15.38 -7.84 0.68
C ALA A 112 -15.24 -8.61 -0.64
N LEU A 113 -16.25 -8.55 -1.52
CA LEU A 113 -16.18 -9.19 -2.84
C LEU A 113 -15.09 -8.58 -3.74
N ARG A 114 -14.92 -7.26 -3.71
CA ARG A 114 -13.82 -6.59 -4.44
C ARG A 114 -12.46 -7.04 -3.94
N ASN A 115 -12.28 -7.11 -2.61
CA ASN A 115 -11.03 -7.61 -2.02
C ASN A 115 -10.76 -9.06 -2.41
N LEU A 116 -11.78 -9.92 -2.39
CA LEU A 116 -11.66 -11.31 -2.83
C LEU A 116 -11.26 -11.40 -4.30
N ALA A 117 -11.88 -10.60 -5.17
CA ALA A 117 -11.56 -10.56 -6.59
C ALA A 117 -10.12 -10.08 -6.87
N LEU A 118 -9.65 -9.07 -6.12
CA LEU A 118 -8.26 -8.62 -6.19
C LEU A 118 -7.30 -9.70 -5.70
N GLY A 119 -7.54 -10.30 -4.54
CA GLY A 119 -6.70 -11.37 -4.00
C GLY A 119 -6.62 -12.58 -4.94
N ALA A 120 -7.73 -13.00 -5.53
CA ALA A 120 -7.77 -14.07 -6.52
C ALA A 120 -7.00 -13.72 -7.80
N TYR A 121 -7.02 -12.45 -8.21
CA TYR A 121 -6.23 -11.98 -9.34
C TYR A 121 -4.73 -12.00 -9.03
N GLU A 122 -4.29 -11.45 -7.89
CA GLU A 122 -2.89 -11.46 -7.47
C GLU A 122 -2.34 -12.88 -7.39
N LEU A 123 -3.08 -13.77 -6.71
CA LEU A 123 -2.69 -15.17 -6.58
C LEU A 123 -2.53 -15.85 -7.94
N ALA A 124 -3.38 -15.51 -8.90
CA ALA A 124 -3.27 -16.05 -10.24
C ALA A 124 -2.09 -15.45 -11.02
N CYS A 125 -1.74 -14.18 -10.78
CA CYS A 125 -0.51 -13.60 -11.34
C CYS A 125 0.72 -14.30 -10.79
N GLU A 126 0.81 -14.47 -9.48
CA GLU A 126 1.92 -15.17 -8.80
C GLU A 126 2.10 -16.60 -9.30
N ARG A 127 0.99 -17.29 -9.58
CA ARG A 127 1.01 -18.67 -10.11
C ARG A 127 1.19 -18.76 -11.62
N GLY A 128 1.35 -17.64 -12.32
CA GLY A 128 1.44 -17.61 -13.79
C GLY A 128 0.17 -18.06 -14.52
N GLN A 129 -0.97 -18.03 -13.83
CA GLN A 129 -2.26 -18.51 -14.39
C GLN A 129 -3.01 -17.43 -15.17
N THR A 130 -2.48 -16.23 -15.26
CA THR A 130 -3.08 -15.14 -16.03
C THR A 130 -2.01 -14.18 -16.55
N THR A 131 -2.22 -13.68 -17.76
CA THR A 131 -1.45 -12.59 -18.37
C THR A 131 -2.28 -11.32 -18.48
N ALA A 132 -3.49 -11.31 -17.93
CA ALA A 132 -4.38 -10.16 -17.98
C ALA A 132 -3.74 -8.96 -17.25
N PRO A 133 -3.75 -7.76 -17.84
CA PRO A 133 -3.07 -6.58 -17.27
C PRO A 133 -3.77 -6.01 -16.02
N SER A 134 -4.96 -6.47 -15.70
CA SER A 134 -5.72 -6.03 -14.51
C SER A 134 -6.79 -7.05 -14.11
N ALA A 135 -7.24 -6.98 -12.84
CA ALA A 135 -8.33 -7.79 -12.33
C ALA A 135 -9.63 -7.60 -13.15
N LYS A 136 -9.92 -6.36 -13.58
CA LYS A 136 -11.07 -6.05 -14.45
C LYS A 136 -10.96 -6.72 -15.82
N SER A 137 -9.78 -6.70 -16.43
CA SER A 137 -9.52 -7.36 -17.71
C SER A 137 -9.68 -8.87 -17.57
N ARG A 138 -9.13 -9.46 -16.51
CA ARG A 138 -9.31 -10.88 -16.21
C ARG A 138 -10.78 -11.25 -16.02
N GLY A 139 -11.54 -10.46 -15.25
CA GLY A 139 -12.96 -10.71 -15.03
C GLY A 139 -13.78 -10.74 -16.33
N ARG A 140 -13.43 -9.89 -17.32
CA ARG A 140 -14.07 -9.91 -18.64
C ARG A 140 -13.75 -11.15 -19.48
N GLN A 141 -12.62 -11.80 -19.21
CA GLN A 141 -12.17 -13.02 -19.91
C GLN A 141 -12.67 -14.29 -19.22
N MET A 142 -13.14 -14.20 -17.96
CA MET A 142 -13.62 -15.37 -17.22
C MET A 142 -15.03 -15.76 -17.62
N THR A 143 -15.19 -17.06 -17.93
CA THR A 143 -16.50 -17.68 -18.02
C THR A 143 -17.01 -18.12 -16.63
N PHE A 144 -18.30 -18.38 -16.50
CA PHE A 144 -18.84 -18.93 -15.24
C PHE A 144 -18.13 -20.21 -14.79
N ALA A 145 -17.84 -21.11 -15.74
CA ALA A 145 -17.15 -22.37 -15.43
C ALA A 145 -15.71 -22.14 -14.91
N THR A 146 -14.97 -21.20 -15.50
CA THR A 146 -13.62 -20.87 -15.04
C THR A 146 -13.63 -20.13 -13.69
N ALA A 147 -14.63 -19.29 -13.44
CA ALA A 147 -14.81 -18.62 -12.15
C ALA A 147 -15.10 -19.65 -11.02
N LEU A 148 -16.00 -20.60 -11.28
CA LEU A 148 -16.32 -21.65 -10.33
C LEU A 148 -15.10 -22.53 -10.01
N ALA A 149 -14.31 -22.89 -11.01
CA ALA A 149 -13.09 -23.70 -10.84
C ALA A 149 -12.01 -23.01 -9.98
N VAL A 150 -11.99 -21.68 -9.92
CA VAL A 150 -11.08 -20.91 -9.03
C VAL A 150 -11.52 -20.99 -7.58
N LEU A 151 -12.84 -21.06 -7.33
CA LEU A 151 -13.41 -21.07 -5.98
C LEU A 151 -13.43 -22.48 -5.36
N THR A 152 -13.30 -23.53 -6.17
CA THR A 152 -13.40 -24.95 -5.74
C THR A 152 -12.04 -25.66 -5.63
N ARG A 153 -10.94 -24.97 -5.85
CA ARG A 153 -9.55 -25.43 -5.68
C ARG A 153 -8.93 -24.83 -4.43
#